data_9953c2111858d63f126caca619ce8ba0
#
_entry.id   9953c2111858d63f126caca619ce8ba0
#
_cell.length_a   1.000
_cell.length_b   1.000
_cell.length_c   1.000
_cell.angle_alpha   90.00
_cell.angle_beta   90.00
_cell.angle_gamma   90.00
#
_symmetry.space_group_name_H-M   'P 1'
#
loop_
_entity.id
_entity.type
_entity.pdbx_description
1 polymer ?
#
loop_
_entity_poly.entity_id
_entity_poly.type
_entity_poly.pdbx_seq_one_letter_code
_entity_poly.pdbx_strand_id
1 'polypeptide(L)'
;SSSSQAPLENSQALLVETQMKQIESFKKNTSYGNYILKVGADALNSVSNLMTQLKNIAIAASSDALSVQERKNYAFEVRDIFQQMISNANTKIEGRYIFAGYKNSQTPFE
;
A
#
# COMPACT_ATOMS: atom_id res chain seq x y z
N SER A 1 -44.45 -19.60 27.71
CA SER A 1 -45.46 -18.81 27.00
C SER A 1 -44.83 -17.94 25.92
N SER A 2 -45.60 -17.51 24.92
CA SER A 2 -45.08 -16.70 23.83
C SER A 2 -44.50 -15.34 24.28
N SER A 3 -45.02 -14.77 25.38
CA SER A 3 -44.55 -13.50 25.93
C SER A 3 -43.18 -13.59 26.62
N SER A 4 -42.76 -14.76 27.11
CA SER A 4 -41.42 -14.95 27.63
C SER A 4 -40.39 -15.38 26.58
N GLN A 5 -40.85 -15.96 25.47
CA GLN A 5 -39.98 -16.37 24.37
C GLN A 5 -39.57 -15.18 23.51
N ALA A 6 -40.45 -14.19 23.26
CA ALA A 6 -40.17 -13.03 22.42
C ALA A 6 -38.96 -12.18 22.93
N PRO A 7 -38.82 -11.84 24.22
CA PRO A 7 -37.65 -11.13 24.72
C PRO A 7 -36.36 -11.92 24.55
N LEU A 8 -36.38 -13.24 24.74
CA LEU A 8 -35.23 -14.10 24.56
C LEU A 8 -34.80 -14.15 23.08
N GLU A 9 -35.75 -14.32 22.18
CA GLU A 9 -35.50 -14.29 20.74
C GLU A 9 -34.93 -12.95 20.28
N ASN A 10 -35.46 -11.83 20.78
CA ASN A 10 -34.93 -10.49 20.50
C ASN A 10 -33.50 -10.33 21.01
N SER A 11 -33.19 -10.84 22.19
CA SER A 11 -31.82 -10.82 22.76
C SER A 11 -30.86 -11.63 21.90
N GLN A 12 -31.27 -12.80 21.42
CA GLN A 12 -30.48 -13.62 20.52
C GLN A 12 -30.25 -12.95 19.19
N ALA A 13 -31.28 -12.31 18.62
CA ALA A 13 -31.17 -11.57 17.37
C ALA A 13 -30.19 -10.40 17.49
N LEU A 14 -30.23 -9.66 18.61
CA LEU A 14 -29.28 -8.57 18.89
C LEU A 14 -27.86 -9.08 19.03
N LEU A 15 -27.67 -10.22 19.65
CA LEU A 15 -26.35 -10.84 19.80
C LEU A 15 -25.77 -11.23 18.42
N VAL A 16 -26.58 -11.86 17.58
CA VAL A 16 -26.17 -12.23 16.22
C VAL A 16 -25.84 -10.99 15.41
N GLU A 17 -26.67 -9.96 15.48
CA GLU A 17 -26.43 -8.69 14.78
C GLU A 17 -25.10 -8.06 15.22
N THR A 18 -24.81 -8.06 16.52
CA THR A 18 -23.54 -7.56 17.06
C THR A 18 -22.36 -8.36 16.53
N GLN A 19 -22.48 -9.68 16.51
CA GLN A 19 -21.45 -10.58 15.98
C GLN A 19 -21.20 -10.33 14.49
N MET A 20 -22.26 -10.12 13.72
CA MET A 20 -22.17 -9.79 12.29
C MET A 20 -21.42 -8.49 12.06
N LYS A 21 -21.70 -7.45 12.86
CA LYS A 21 -20.99 -6.16 12.81
C LYS A 21 -19.50 -6.31 13.13
N GLN A 22 -19.18 -7.14 14.13
CA GLN A 22 -17.78 -7.43 14.48
C GLN A 22 -17.05 -8.13 13.34
N ILE A 23 -17.70 -9.08 12.65
CA ILE A 23 -17.14 -9.77 11.49
C ILE A 23 -16.91 -8.79 10.35
N GLU A 24 -17.86 -7.89 10.08
CA GLU A 24 -17.70 -6.86 9.06
C GLU A 24 -16.51 -5.93 9.35
N SER A 25 -16.38 -5.49 10.60
CA SER A 25 -15.22 -4.68 11.02
C SER A 25 -13.91 -5.44 10.84
N PHE A 26 -13.89 -6.71 11.20
CA PHE A 26 -12.72 -7.55 11.04
C PHE A 26 -12.33 -7.71 9.57
N LYS A 27 -13.32 -7.92 8.70
CA LYS A 27 -13.10 -7.98 7.24
C LYS A 27 -12.52 -6.69 6.70
N LYS A 28 -13.04 -5.54 7.10
CA LYS A 28 -12.54 -4.23 6.69
C LYS A 28 -11.10 -4.02 7.13
N ASN A 29 -10.77 -4.37 8.37
CA ASN A 29 -9.43 -4.26 8.91
C ASN A 29 -8.45 -5.18 8.16
N THR A 30 -8.87 -6.39 7.85
CA THR A 30 -8.07 -7.34 7.07
C THR A 30 -7.83 -6.82 5.65
N SER A 31 -8.86 -6.28 5.00
CA SER A 31 -8.73 -5.67 3.68
C SER A 31 -7.78 -4.48 3.69
N TYR A 32 -7.84 -3.64 4.72
CA TYR A 32 -6.91 -2.52 4.90
C TYR A 32 -5.48 -3.01 5.07
N GLY A 33 -5.28 -4.02 5.92
CA GLY A 33 -3.96 -4.64 6.13
C GLY A 33 -3.39 -5.20 4.84
N ASN A 34 -4.19 -5.92 4.08
CA ASN A 34 -3.80 -6.46 2.78
C ASN A 34 -3.43 -5.36 1.78
N TYR A 35 -4.19 -4.27 1.78
CA TYR A 35 -3.88 -3.10 0.94
C TYR A 35 -2.51 -2.50 1.30
N ILE A 36 -2.25 -2.27 2.57
CA ILE A 36 -0.96 -1.73 3.04
C ILE A 36 0.19 -2.66 2.69
N LEU A 37 0.03 -3.96 2.87
CA LEU A 37 1.05 -4.95 2.51
C LEU A 37 1.31 -4.95 1.01
N LYS A 38 0.26 -4.86 0.20
CA LYS A 38 0.39 -4.78 -1.26
C LYS A 38 1.11 -3.51 -1.69
N VAL A 39 0.75 -2.37 -1.13
CA VAL A 39 1.42 -1.09 -1.41
C VAL A 39 2.90 -1.17 -1.05
N GLY A 40 3.22 -1.74 0.11
CA GLY A 40 4.60 -1.96 0.53
C GLY A 40 5.37 -2.91 -0.40
N ALA A 41 4.78 -4.03 -0.76
CA ALA A 41 5.39 -4.99 -1.68
C ALA A 41 5.63 -4.39 -3.07
N ASP A 42 4.66 -3.66 -3.61
CA ASP A 42 4.79 -2.98 -4.90
C ASP A 42 5.89 -1.92 -4.86
N ALA A 43 5.98 -1.16 -3.77
CA ALA A 43 7.04 -0.17 -3.58
C ALA A 43 8.42 -0.82 -3.52
N LEU A 44 8.56 -1.91 -2.78
CA LEU A 44 9.82 -2.65 -2.69
C LEU A 44 10.23 -3.25 -4.04
N ASN A 45 9.27 -3.81 -4.78
CA ASN A 45 9.54 -4.32 -6.13
C ASN A 45 9.98 -3.21 -7.08
N SER A 46 9.35 -2.05 -7.03
CA SER A 46 9.74 -0.90 -7.84
C SER A 46 11.16 -0.42 -7.52
N VAL A 47 11.48 -0.29 -6.23
CA VAL A 47 12.82 0.09 -5.79
C VAL A 47 13.85 -0.95 -6.22
N SER A 48 13.55 -2.24 -6.05
CA SER A 48 14.43 -3.33 -6.46
C SER A 48 14.74 -3.28 -7.97
N ASN A 49 13.72 -3.04 -8.79
CA ASN A 49 13.89 -2.93 -10.24
C ASN A 49 14.74 -1.71 -10.61
N LEU A 50 14.51 -0.57 -9.97
CA LEU A 50 15.29 0.65 -10.20
C LEU A 50 16.73 0.50 -9.73
N MET A 51 16.97 -0.18 -8.61
CA MET A 51 18.30 -0.50 -8.13
C MET A 51 19.05 -1.43 -9.10
N THR A 52 18.36 -2.39 -9.70
CA THR A 52 18.96 -3.25 -10.73
C THR A 52 19.38 -2.43 -11.96
N GLN A 53 18.54 -1.48 -12.38
CA GLN A 53 18.87 -0.56 -13.46
C GLN A 53 20.10 0.30 -13.12
N LEU A 54 20.17 0.84 -11.90
CA LEU A 54 21.33 1.61 -11.41
C LEU A 54 22.60 0.77 -11.42
N LYS A 55 22.52 -0.47 -10.96
CA LYS A 55 23.64 -1.40 -10.99
C LYS A 55 24.16 -1.62 -12.41
N ASN A 56 23.26 -1.85 -13.36
CA ASN A 56 23.61 -2.05 -14.77
C ASN A 56 24.27 -0.80 -15.36
N ILE A 57 23.76 0.37 -15.05
CA ILE A 57 24.36 1.64 -15.47
C ILE A 57 25.74 1.82 -14.86
N ALA A 58 25.91 1.53 -13.57
CA ALA A 58 27.21 1.62 -12.88
C ALA A 58 28.25 0.70 -13.53
N ILE A 59 27.86 -0.52 -13.86
CA ILE A 59 28.75 -1.48 -14.57
C ILE A 59 29.13 -0.93 -15.93
N ALA A 60 28.17 -0.45 -16.72
CA ALA A 60 28.42 0.11 -18.05
C ALA A 60 29.27 1.38 -17.97
N ALA A 61 29.01 2.26 -17.01
CA ALA A 61 29.71 3.53 -16.84
C ALA A 61 31.13 3.37 -16.26
N SER A 62 31.46 2.21 -15.71
CA SER A 62 32.80 1.94 -15.17
C SER A 62 33.83 1.64 -16.27
N SER A 63 33.43 1.52 -17.50
CA SER A 63 34.35 1.27 -18.63
C SER A 63 35.20 2.50 -18.94
N ASP A 64 36.52 2.34 -19.03
CA ASP A 64 37.42 3.41 -19.40
C ASP A 64 37.31 3.82 -20.87
N ALA A 65 36.67 3.00 -21.70
CA ALA A 65 36.47 3.24 -23.12
C ALA A 65 35.33 4.22 -23.44
N LEU A 66 34.57 4.66 -22.43
CA LEU A 66 33.45 5.55 -22.64
C LEU A 66 33.87 6.97 -23.01
N SER A 67 33.19 7.56 -23.98
CA SER A 67 33.31 8.96 -24.31
C SER A 67 32.68 9.83 -23.22
N VAL A 68 33.03 11.14 -23.25
CA VAL A 68 32.40 12.13 -22.36
C VAL A 68 30.89 12.19 -22.59
N GLN A 69 30.45 12.09 -23.84
CA GLN A 69 29.02 12.13 -24.17
C GLN A 69 28.27 10.91 -23.65
N GLU A 70 28.87 9.73 -23.75
CA GLU A 70 28.27 8.50 -23.21
C GLU A 70 28.13 8.57 -21.68
N ARG A 71 29.14 9.09 -20.98
CA ARG A 71 29.08 9.31 -19.55
C ARG A 71 27.98 10.30 -19.15
N LYS A 72 27.82 11.37 -19.92
CA LYS A 72 26.72 12.33 -19.70
C LYS A 72 25.36 11.66 -19.87
N ASN A 73 25.22 10.81 -20.87
CA ASN A 73 23.98 10.08 -21.12
C ASN A 73 23.64 9.18 -19.94
N TYR A 74 24.63 8.45 -19.40
CA TYR A 74 24.41 7.65 -18.19
C TYR A 74 24.05 8.50 -16.98
N ALA A 75 24.65 9.68 -16.84
CA ALA A 75 24.29 10.60 -15.75
C ALA A 75 22.83 11.05 -15.84
N PHE A 76 22.31 11.30 -17.04
CA PHE A 76 20.91 11.62 -17.26
C PHE A 76 20.01 10.44 -16.90
N GLU A 77 20.37 9.23 -17.29
CA GLU A 77 19.62 8.02 -16.94
C GLU A 77 19.54 7.82 -15.41
N VAL A 78 20.65 8.02 -14.72
CA VAL A 78 20.68 7.94 -13.25
C VAL A 78 19.75 8.98 -12.62
N ARG A 79 19.77 10.20 -13.15
CA ARG A 79 18.88 11.27 -12.69
C ARG A 79 17.41 10.88 -12.88
N ASP A 80 17.08 10.33 -14.05
CA ASP A 80 15.73 9.88 -14.35
C ASP A 80 15.27 8.79 -13.40
N ILE A 81 16.15 7.84 -13.06
CA ILE A 81 15.85 6.78 -12.12
C ILE A 81 15.57 7.36 -10.73
N PHE A 82 16.38 8.30 -10.26
CA PHE A 82 16.12 8.96 -8.98
C PHE A 82 14.79 9.71 -8.97
N GLN A 83 14.45 10.39 -10.06
CA GLN A 83 13.16 11.05 -10.18
C GLN A 83 12.00 10.06 -10.15
N GLN A 84 12.14 8.91 -10.81
CA GLN A 84 11.16 7.83 -10.76
C GLN A 84 11.00 7.28 -9.33
N MET A 85 12.11 7.09 -8.60
CA MET A 85 12.05 6.65 -7.21
C MET A 85 11.29 7.62 -6.33
N ILE A 86 11.59 8.91 -6.45
CA ILE A 86 10.92 9.97 -5.68
C ILE A 86 9.42 10.02 -6.03
N SER A 87 9.11 9.98 -7.32
CA SER A 87 7.73 10.00 -7.80
C SER A 87 6.93 8.80 -7.29
N ASN A 88 7.50 7.60 -7.37
CA ASN A 88 6.87 6.38 -6.86
C ASN A 88 6.65 6.46 -5.35
N ALA A 89 7.65 6.92 -4.60
CA ALA A 89 7.54 7.06 -3.16
C ALA A 89 6.42 8.05 -2.78
N ASN A 90 6.36 9.19 -3.46
CA ASN A 90 5.32 10.20 -3.23
C ASN A 90 3.93 9.67 -3.57
N THR A 91 3.78 8.96 -4.67
CA THR A 91 2.50 8.37 -5.07
C THR A 91 2.01 7.36 -4.04
N LYS A 92 2.89 6.50 -3.52
CA LYS A 92 2.54 5.52 -2.49
C LYS A 92 2.16 6.19 -1.17
N ILE A 93 2.87 7.24 -0.77
CA ILE A 93 2.54 8.03 0.43
C ILE A 93 1.17 8.69 0.26
N GLU A 94 0.92 9.34 -0.87
CA GLU A 94 -0.36 9.98 -1.17
C GLU A 94 -1.52 8.97 -1.17
N GLY A 95 -1.34 7.83 -1.81
CA GLY A 95 -2.32 6.76 -1.81
C GLY A 95 -2.65 6.27 -0.40
N ARG A 96 -1.64 6.13 0.44
CA ARG A 96 -1.81 5.76 1.85
C ARG A 96 -2.59 6.82 2.62
N TYR A 97 -2.29 8.10 2.42
CA TYR A 97 -3.02 9.21 3.05
C TYR A 97 -4.48 9.24 2.62
N ILE A 98 -4.75 9.11 1.35
CA ILE A 98 -6.12 9.08 0.82
C ILE A 98 -6.90 7.92 1.44
N PHE A 99 -6.32 6.74 1.50
CA PHE A 99 -6.96 5.57 2.08
C PHE A 99 -7.17 5.70 3.58
N ALA A 100 -6.19 6.22 4.31
CA ALA A 100 -6.31 6.47 5.74
C ALA A 100 -7.38 7.53 6.02
N GLY A 101 -7.46 8.59 5.21
CA GLY A 101 -8.49 9.61 5.31
C GLY A 101 -9.89 9.03 5.07
N TYR A 102 -10.04 8.20 4.07
CA TYR A 102 -11.30 7.49 3.81
C TYR A 102 -11.72 6.63 5.00
N LYS A 103 -10.80 5.87 5.57
CA LYS A 103 -11.08 5.01 6.73
C LYS A 103 -11.44 5.83 7.96
N ASN A 104 -10.75 6.95 8.18
CA ASN A 104 -11.01 7.83 9.32
C ASN A 104 -12.35 8.58 9.19
N SER A 105 -12.87 8.75 7.98
CA SER A 105 -14.16 9.38 7.74
C SER A 105 -15.34 8.43 8.03
N GLN A 106 -15.08 7.15 8.18
CA GLN A 106 -16.11 6.19 8.58
C GLN A 106 -16.36 6.26 10.07
N THR A 107 -17.61 6.04 10.46
CA THR A 107 -17.98 6.01 11.88
C THR A 107 -17.13 4.97 12.61
N PRO A 108 -16.51 5.33 13.73
CA PRO A 108 -15.78 4.35 14.53
C PRO A 108 -16.70 3.21 14.94
N PHE A 109 -16.20 2.01 14.85
CA PHE A 109 -16.93 0.84 15.30
C PHE A 109 -16.78 0.73 16.83
N GLU A 110 -17.80 1.10 17.51
CA GLU A 110 -17.93 0.91 18.95
C GLU A 110 -18.58 -0.42 19.28
#